data_6771d7272a873fa8c42d5cb5aa24130c
#
_entry.id   6771d7272a873fa8c42d5cb5aa24130c
#
_cell.length_a   1.000
_cell.length_b   1.000
_cell.length_c   1.000
_cell.angle_alpha   90.00
_cell.angle_beta   90.00
_cell.angle_gamma   90.00
#
_symmetry.space_group_name_H-M   'P 1'
#
loop_
_entity.id
_entity.type
_entity.pdbx_description
1 polymer ?
#
loop_
_entity_poly.entity_id
_entity_poly.type
_entity_poly.pdbx_seq_one_letter_code
_entity_poly.pdbx_strand_id
1 'polypeptide(L)'
;RPGWHIECSAMSRTHLGKTIDLHCGGQDLIFPHHENEIAQSECANGCEFARYWMHNGFINVDNQKMSKSLHNFFTVRDVANLYGYEPIRYFMLTAGYRMPLNYTVDLIESCKNSLERLYTCRENLDFALSKTDFGTDESLKEKAAEARTKFCTAMDDDLNTPDALAAVFDLVKEINTLSAASSKAALETAAAAFDEITGVLGLLYNRKKDEVPAEVTALVEKRAAAKKAKDWATADAIRAQLTELGWAVKDTAQGPQLSKL
;
A
#
# COMPACT_ATOMS: atom_id res chain seq x y z
N ARG A 1 14.57 40.77 10.31
CA ARG A 1 14.66 39.84 11.45
C ARG A 1 15.13 38.52 10.96
N PRO A 2 16.09 37.85 11.62
CA PRO A 2 16.52 36.50 11.22
C PRO A 2 15.36 35.49 11.22
N GLY A 3 14.47 35.55 12.21
CA GLY A 3 13.37 34.61 12.35
C GLY A 3 13.84 33.17 12.53
N TRP A 4 12.94 32.23 12.63
CA TRP A 4 13.34 30.81 12.70
C TRP A 4 13.91 30.27 11.38
N HIS A 5 13.68 30.97 10.25
CA HIS A 5 14.18 30.58 8.92
C HIS A 5 15.70 30.42 8.90
N ILE A 6 16.42 31.26 9.72
CA ILE A 6 17.89 31.20 9.80
C ILE A 6 18.39 29.86 10.34
N GLU A 7 17.62 29.18 11.17
CA GLU A 7 17.96 27.85 11.68
C GLU A 7 18.02 26.84 10.54
N CYS A 8 16.98 26.81 9.69
CA CYS A 8 16.94 25.94 8.52
C CYS A 8 18.01 26.30 7.50
N SER A 9 18.20 27.58 7.21
CA SER A 9 19.24 28.07 6.29
C SER A 9 20.64 27.67 6.77
N ALA A 10 20.93 27.83 8.05
CA ALA A 10 22.22 27.50 8.64
C ALA A 10 22.45 25.97 8.71
N MET A 11 21.43 25.21 9.13
CA MET A 11 21.51 23.75 9.22
C MET A 11 21.66 23.12 7.83
N SER A 12 20.90 23.57 6.85
CA SER A 12 21.01 23.10 5.46
C SER A 12 22.41 23.32 4.92
N ARG A 13 22.97 24.52 5.09
CA ARG A 13 24.33 24.83 4.67
C ARG A 13 25.36 23.95 5.36
N THR A 14 25.23 23.71 6.66
CA THR A 14 26.19 22.97 7.47
C THR A 14 26.20 21.48 7.15
N HIS A 15 25.00 20.88 6.96
CA HIS A 15 24.86 19.44 6.85
C HIS A 15 24.64 18.93 5.43
N LEU A 16 24.04 19.76 4.55
CA LEU A 16 23.67 19.36 3.18
C LEU A 16 24.45 20.13 2.10
N GLY A 17 25.10 21.24 2.45
CA GLY A 17 25.87 22.05 1.51
C GLY A 17 25.18 23.35 1.11
N LYS A 18 25.74 24.04 0.11
CA LYS A 18 25.26 25.36 -0.32
C LYS A 18 23.98 25.29 -1.16
N THR A 19 23.85 24.22 -1.94
CA THR A 19 22.68 23.92 -2.77
C THR A 19 22.21 22.53 -2.42
N ILE A 20 20.91 22.38 -2.15
CA ILE A 20 20.26 21.09 -1.89
C ILE A 20 19.47 20.62 -3.11
N ASP A 21 19.30 19.31 -3.26
CA ASP A 21 18.62 18.79 -4.44
C ASP A 21 17.10 18.98 -4.32
N LEU A 22 16.53 18.72 -3.15
CA LEU A 22 15.09 18.77 -2.91
C LEU A 22 14.81 19.39 -1.56
N HIS A 23 13.94 20.42 -1.52
CA HIS A 23 13.40 21.01 -0.31
C HIS A 23 11.89 20.83 -0.24
N CYS A 24 11.40 20.33 0.88
CA CYS A 24 9.98 20.00 1.06
C CYS A 24 9.39 20.69 2.28
N GLY A 25 8.08 20.94 2.25
CA GLY A 25 7.33 21.44 3.40
C GLY A 25 5.84 21.54 3.14
N GLY A 26 5.09 22.00 4.12
CA GLY A 26 3.68 22.33 3.94
C GLY A 26 3.50 23.59 3.09
N GLN A 27 2.37 23.71 2.42
CA GLN A 27 2.03 24.91 1.62
C GLN A 27 2.05 26.21 2.44
N ASP A 28 1.82 26.14 3.73
CA ASP A 28 1.89 27.28 4.66
C ASP A 28 3.30 27.79 4.88
N LEU A 29 4.32 27.00 4.57
CA LEU A 29 5.71 27.39 4.68
C LEU A 29 6.24 28.13 3.44
N ILE A 30 5.53 28.12 2.31
CA ILE A 30 5.94 28.85 1.11
C ILE A 30 6.26 30.28 1.47
N PHE A 31 5.33 30.95 2.15
CA PHE A 31 5.52 32.29 2.65
C PHE A 31 5.08 32.41 4.12
N PRO A 32 5.90 33.03 5.00
CA PRO A 32 7.20 33.66 4.67
C PRO A 32 8.43 32.78 4.83
N HIS A 33 8.31 31.50 5.22
CA HIS A 33 9.44 30.70 5.71
C HIS A 33 10.42 30.36 4.57
N HIS A 34 9.97 29.65 3.54
CA HIS A 34 10.84 29.21 2.43
C HIS A 34 11.38 30.40 1.62
N GLU A 35 10.58 31.42 1.38
CA GLU A 35 11.05 32.66 0.74
C GLU A 35 12.19 33.31 1.51
N ASN A 36 12.14 33.31 2.84
CA ASN A 36 13.22 33.84 3.67
C ASN A 36 14.44 32.89 3.68
N GLU A 37 14.25 31.56 3.63
CA GLU A 37 15.37 30.63 3.49
C GLU A 37 16.11 30.82 2.17
N ILE A 38 15.39 31.03 1.07
CA ILE A 38 15.96 31.36 -0.26
C ILE A 38 16.78 32.64 -0.13
N ALA A 39 16.18 33.71 0.34
CA ALA A 39 16.85 35.00 0.46
C ALA A 39 18.11 34.93 1.33
N GLN A 40 18.06 34.26 2.48
CA GLN A 40 19.21 34.11 3.39
C GLN A 40 20.32 33.23 2.78
N SER A 41 19.95 32.11 2.20
CA SER A 41 20.90 31.12 1.68
C SER A 41 21.57 31.62 0.41
N GLU A 42 20.83 32.17 -0.54
CA GLU A 42 21.36 32.66 -1.81
C GLU A 42 22.21 33.89 -1.64
N CYS A 43 21.80 34.86 -0.79
CA CYS A 43 22.63 35.99 -0.47
C CYS A 43 23.94 35.65 0.25
N ALA A 44 23.90 34.64 1.14
CA ALA A 44 25.08 34.20 1.87
C ALA A 44 26.03 33.32 1.05
N ASN A 45 25.51 32.52 0.13
CA ASN A 45 26.27 31.50 -0.58
C ASN A 45 26.60 31.87 -2.03
N GLY A 46 25.87 32.82 -2.64
CA GLY A 46 26.05 33.26 -4.04
C GLY A 46 25.65 32.22 -5.07
N CYS A 47 24.76 31.30 -4.72
CA CYS A 47 24.25 30.25 -5.59
C CYS A 47 22.82 29.87 -5.19
N GLU A 48 22.12 29.18 -6.08
CA GLU A 48 20.76 28.67 -5.85
C GLU A 48 20.69 27.80 -4.59
N PHE A 49 19.66 27.99 -3.77
CA PHE A 49 19.48 27.28 -2.51
C PHE A 49 18.97 25.84 -2.72
N ALA A 50 17.91 25.64 -3.51
CA ALA A 50 17.35 24.33 -3.77
C ALA A 50 16.93 24.18 -5.23
N ARG A 51 17.26 23.02 -5.85
CA ARG A 51 16.95 22.74 -7.25
C ARG A 51 15.48 22.45 -7.46
N TYR A 52 14.86 21.74 -6.51
CA TYR A 52 13.45 21.35 -6.58
C TYR A 52 12.75 21.65 -5.28
N TRP A 53 11.47 22.02 -5.38
CA TRP A 53 10.61 22.32 -4.26
C TRP A 53 9.34 21.48 -4.31
N MET A 54 8.96 20.88 -3.18
CA MET A 54 7.71 20.14 -3.05
C MET A 54 6.92 20.66 -1.86
N HIS A 55 5.66 21.04 -2.09
CA HIS A 55 4.77 21.53 -1.03
C HIS A 55 3.54 20.66 -0.93
N ASN A 56 3.36 20.02 0.23
CA ASN A 56 2.21 19.17 0.50
C ASN A 56 1.02 19.99 1.06
N GLY A 57 -0.17 19.48 0.75
CA GLY A 57 -1.42 19.97 1.33
C GLY A 57 -1.57 19.62 2.80
N PHE A 58 -2.65 20.11 3.42
CA PHE A 58 -2.96 19.89 4.83
C PHE A 58 -3.82 18.64 5.03
N ILE A 59 -3.82 18.15 6.28
CA ILE A 59 -4.82 17.19 6.74
C ILE A 59 -5.91 17.95 7.48
N ASN A 60 -7.13 17.82 6.99
CA ASN A 60 -8.34 18.26 7.65
C ASN A 60 -8.98 17.08 8.39
N VAL A 61 -9.79 17.37 9.38
CA VAL A 61 -10.60 16.39 10.09
C VAL A 61 -12.07 16.81 9.97
N ASP A 62 -12.90 15.96 9.40
CA ASP A 62 -14.31 16.26 9.16
C ASP A 62 -14.52 17.63 8.46
N ASN A 63 -13.72 17.88 7.42
CA ASN A 63 -13.69 19.13 6.64
C ASN A 63 -13.30 20.40 7.45
N GLN A 64 -12.72 20.23 8.62
CA GLN A 64 -12.23 21.33 9.43
C GLN A 64 -10.72 21.24 9.61
N LYS A 65 -10.06 22.39 9.73
CA LYS A 65 -8.62 22.42 10.05
C LYS A 65 -8.38 21.70 11.36
N MET A 66 -7.42 20.77 11.37
CA MET A 66 -6.99 20.10 12.60
C MET A 66 -6.34 21.11 13.53
N SER A 67 -6.86 21.25 14.77
CA SER A 67 -6.26 22.10 15.79
C SER A 67 -6.59 21.62 17.20
N LYS A 68 -5.71 21.92 18.15
CA LYS A 68 -5.95 21.62 19.58
C LYS A 68 -7.13 22.40 20.14
N SER A 69 -7.36 23.62 19.68
CA SER A 69 -8.47 24.47 20.13
C SER A 69 -9.84 23.99 19.67
N LEU A 70 -9.90 23.23 18.56
CA LEU A 70 -11.14 22.62 18.07
C LEU A 70 -11.38 21.22 18.63
N HIS A 71 -10.48 20.73 19.50
CA HIS A 71 -10.53 19.37 20.08
C HIS A 71 -10.65 18.24 19.04
N ASN A 72 -10.22 18.49 17.81
CA ASN A 72 -10.17 17.53 16.72
C ASN A 72 -8.74 17.08 16.38
N PHE A 73 -7.80 17.30 17.32
CA PHE A 73 -6.40 16.93 17.18
C PHE A 73 -6.17 15.51 17.71
N PHE A 74 -5.54 14.68 16.89
CA PHE A 74 -5.04 13.36 17.26
C PHE A 74 -3.70 13.12 16.55
N THR A 75 -2.92 12.21 17.09
CA THR A 75 -1.61 11.87 16.53
C THR A 75 -1.73 10.69 15.56
N VAL A 76 -0.75 10.55 14.66
CA VAL A 76 -0.63 9.35 13.83
C VAL A 76 -0.59 8.07 14.68
N ARG A 77 0.02 8.15 15.88
CA ARG A 77 0.08 7.02 16.82
C ARG A 77 -1.29 6.64 17.34
N ASP A 78 -2.15 7.60 17.65
CA ASP A 78 -3.51 7.33 18.15
C ASP A 78 -4.31 6.59 17.07
N VAL A 79 -4.25 7.05 15.82
CA VAL A 79 -4.91 6.38 14.69
C VAL A 79 -4.30 5.00 14.42
N ALA A 80 -2.97 4.88 14.49
CA ALA A 80 -2.29 3.62 14.25
C ALA A 80 -2.57 2.55 15.32
N ASN A 81 -2.84 2.96 16.56
CA ASN A 81 -3.26 2.04 17.63
C ASN A 81 -4.63 1.40 17.33
N LEU A 82 -5.48 2.06 16.55
CA LEU A 82 -6.81 1.57 16.18
C LEU A 82 -6.79 0.80 14.84
N TYR A 83 -6.06 1.29 13.85
CA TYR A 83 -6.15 0.80 12.48
C TYR A 83 -4.85 0.22 11.93
N GLY A 84 -3.70 0.41 12.62
CA GLY A 84 -2.37 0.10 12.09
C GLY A 84 -1.78 1.25 11.27
N TYR A 85 -0.47 1.18 11.00
CA TYR A 85 0.22 2.22 10.23
C TYR A 85 -0.01 2.13 8.72
N GLU A 86 -0.23 0.96 8.20
CA GLU A 86 -0.34 0.75 6.75
C GLU A 86 -1.63 1.34 6.14
N PRO A 87 -2.82 1.22 6.78
CA PRO A 87 -4.00 1.95 6.34
C PRO A 87 -3.82 3.47 6.33
N ILE A 88 -3.04 4.04 7.27
CA ILE A 88 -2.70 5.46 7.28
C ILE A 88 -1.82 5.79 6.06
N ARG A 89 -0.80 4.96 5.76
CA ARG A 89 -0.01 5.14 4.55
C ARG A 89 -0.86 5.08 3.29
N TYR A 90 -1.74 4.08 3.20
CA TYR A 90 -2.67 3.97 2.08
C TYR A 90 -3.55 5.24 1.95
N PHE A 91 -4.11 5.73 3.07
CA PHE A 91 -4.88 6.97 3.10
C PHE A 91 -4.10 8.16 2.54
N MET A 92 -2.82 8.32 2.90
CA MET A 92 -1.98 9.40 2.37
C MET A 92 -1.78 9.31 0.85
N LEU A 93 -1.87 8.12 0.25
CA LEU A 93 -1.71 7.90 -1.18
C LEU A 93 -3.02 8.09 -1.98
N THR A 94 -4.16 8.27 -1.32
CA THR A 94 -5.47 8.41 -1.99
C THR A 94 -5.68 9.76 -2.66
N ALA A 95 -4.82 10.74 -2.39
CA ALA A 95 -4.82 12.05 -3.07
C ALA A 95 -3.41 12.44 -3.47
N GLY A 96 -3.28 13.29 -4.48
CA GLY A 96 -2.00 13.91 -4.83
C GLY A 96 -1.46 14.72 -3.66
N TYR A 97 -0.14 14.69 -3.43
CA TYR A 97 0.48 15.29 -2.24
C TYR A 97 0.22 16.79 -2.07
N ARG A 98 -0.05 17.51 -3.17
CA ARG A 98 -0.39 18.96 -3.15
C ARG A 98 -1.81 19.23 -2.64
N MET A 99 -2.68 18.23 -2.65
CA MET A 99 -4.09 18.39 -2.29
C MET A 99 -4.30 18.21 -0.78
N PRO A 100 -5.24 18.95 -0.19
CA PRO A 100 -5.62 18.70 1.19
C PRO A 100 -6.31 17.33 1.31
N LEU A 101 -5.94 16.57 2.34
CA LEU A 101 -6.59 15.31 2.71
C LEU A 101 -7.61 15.57 3.82
N ASN A 102 -8.80 14.99 3.69
CA ASN A 102 -9.81 15.05 4.73
C ASN A 102 -9.91 13.69 5.45
N TYR A 103 -9.42 13.64 6.67
CA TYR A 103 -9.53 12.45 7.50
C TYR A 103 -10.95 12.32 8.05
N THR A 104 -11.55 11.15 7.86
CA THR A 104 -12.76 10.67 8.53
C THR A 104 -12.58 9.20 8.92
N VAL A 105 -13.33 8.74 9.92
CA VAL A 105 -13.31 7.32 10.32
C VAL A 105 -13.70 6.41 9.15
N ASP A 106 -14.77 6.75 8.44
CA ASP A 106 -15.26 5.96 7.31
C ASP A 106 -14.21 5.84 6.20
N LEU A 107 -13.43 6.92 5.97
CA LEU A 107 -12.40 6.90 4.93
C LEU A 107 -11.22 6.01 5.32
N ILE A 108 -10.76 6.06 6.57
CA ILE A 108 -9.65 5.18 6.99
C ILE A 108 -10.07 3.70 7.01
N GLU A 109 -11.33 3.39 7.35
CA GLU A 109 -11.88 2.05 7.25
C GLU A 109 -11.99 1.57 5.79
N SER A 110 -12.40 2.45 4.88
CA SER A 110 -12.38 2.17 3.43
C SER A 110 -10.96 1.91 2.91
N CYS A 111 -9.97 2.67 3.39
CA CYS A 111 -8.56 2.45 3.08
C CYS A 111 -8.07 1.08 3.58
N LYS A 112 -8.45 0.69 4.80
CA LYS A 112 -8.15 -0.62 5.35
C LYS A 112 -8.75 -1.74 4.50
N ASN A 113 -10.02 -1.63 4.12
CA ASN A 113 -10.68 -2.62 3.25
C ASN A 113 -10.02 -2.71 1.86
N SER A 114 -9.59 -1.58 1.30
CA SER A 114 -8.86 -1.56 0.03
C SER A 114 -7.50 -2.24 0.14
N LEU A 115 -6.79 -2.00 1.23
CA LEU A 115 -5.51 -2.65 1.53
C LEU A 115 -5.68 -4.17 1.71
N GLU A 116 -6.71 -4.63 2.42
CA GLU A 116 -7.05 -6.06 2.57
C GLU A 116 -7.30 -6.74 1.22
N ARG A 117 -7.90 -6.05 0.25
CA ARG A 117 -8.04 -6.55 -1.12
C ARG A 117 -6.71 -6.77 -1.82
N LEU A 118 -5.71 -5.91 -1.58
CA LEU A 118 -4.36 -6.08 -2.12
C LEU A 118 -3.67 -7.30 -1.49
N TYR A 119 -3.78 -7.47 -0.17
CA TYR A 119 -3.28 -8.66 0.52
C TYR A 119 -3.91 -9.94 -0.01
N THR A 120 -5.23 -9.97 -0.11
CA THR A 120 -5.98 -11.12 -0.65
C THR A 120 -5.56 -11.45 -2.09
N CYS A 121 -5.36 -10.45 -2.94
CA CYS A 121 -4.88 -10.68 -4.30
C CYS A 121 -3.50 -11.36 -4.30
N ARG A 122 -2.60 -10.89 -3.45
CA ARG A 122 -1.26 -11.45 -3.36
C ARG A 122 -1.23 -12.87 -2.79
N GLU A 123 -2.08 -13.15 -1.79
CA GLU A 123 -2.29 -14.50 -1.26
C GLU A 123 -2.87 -15.45 -2.32
N ASN A 124 -3.81 -14.98 -3.13
CA ASN A 124 -4.35 -15.73 -4.25
C ASN A 124 -3.27 -16.08 -5.29
N LEU A 125 -2.35 -15.16 -5.56
CA LEU A 125 -1.20 -15.42 -6.43
C LEU A 125 -0.25 -16.45 -5.83
N ASP A 126 0.06 -16.35 -4.54
CA ASP A 126 0.91 -17.34 -3.83
C ASP A 126 0.24 -18.73 -3.89
N PHE A 127 -1.07 -18.79 -3.67
CA PHE A 127 -1.82 -20.03 -3.78
C PHE A 127 -1.81 -20.61 -5.21
N ALA A 128 -2.01 -19.75 -6.22
CA ALA A 128 -1.95 -20.19 -7.61
C ALA A 128 -0.56 -20.74 -7.98
N LEU A 129 0.51 -20.09 -7.51
CA LEU A 129 1.90 -20.50 -7.74
C LEU A 129 2.31 -21.77 -6.97
N SER A 130 1.61 -22.10 -5.88
CA SER A 130 1.87 -23.32 -5.10
C SER A 130 1.39 -24.62 -5.76
N LYS A 131 0.62 -24.52 -6.84
CA LYS A 131 0.07 -25.69 -7.56
C LYS A 131 1.12 -26.37 -8.43
N THR A 132 0.82 -27.61 -8.80
CA THR A 132 1.62 -28.40 -9.74
C THR A 132 1.03 -28.39 -11.15
N ASP A 133 -0.24 -28.01 -11.29
CA ASP A 133 -0.96 -27.97 -12.57
C ASP A 133 -1.30 -26.50 -12.93
N PHE A 134 -0.80 -26.06 -14.06
CA PHE A 134 -0.95 -24.69 -14.55
C PHE A 134 -1.66 -24.68 -15.89
N GLY A 135 -2.35 -23.58 -16.18
CA GLY A 135 -2.87 -23.31 -17.51
C GLY A 135 -1.77 -22.94 -18.52
N THR A 136 -2.18 -22.53 -19.69
CA THR A 136 -1.28 -22.17 -20.81
C THR A 136 -1.45 -20.72 -21.26
N ASP A 137 -2.34 -19.95 -20.64
CA ASP A 137 -2.62 -18.56 -21.02
C ASP A 137 -1.46 -17.66 -20.56
N GLU A 138 -0.94 -16.89 -21.50
CA GLU A 138 0.17 -15.95 -21.31
C GLU A 138 -0.30 -14.50 -21.24
N SER A 139 -1.61 -14.22 -21.41
CA SER A 139 -2.15 -12.84 -21.50
C SER A 139 -1.89 -12.02 -20.23
N LEU A 140 -1.76 -12.66 -19.08
CA LEU A 140 -1.46 -11.99 -17.82
C LEU A 140 -0.08 -11.29 -17.83
N LYS A 141 0.88 -11.73 -18.66
CA LYS A 141 2.16 -11.05 -18.84
C LYS A 141 2.00 -9.66 -19.45
N GLU A 142 1.15 -9.58 -20.50
CA GLU A 142 0.86 -8.29 -21.15
C GLU A 142 0.13 -7.35 -20.19
N LYS A 143 -0.84 -7.88 -19.43
CA LYS A 143 -1.58 -7.11 -18.43
C LYS A 143 -0.69 -6.58 -17.32
N ALA A 144 0.27 -7.37 -16.86
CA ALA A 144 1.27 -6.94 -15.88
C ALA A 144 2.17 -5.82 -16.43
N ALA A 145 2.62 -5.94 -17.69
CA ALA A 145 3.42 -4.91 -18.34
C ALA A 145 2.62 -3.61 -18.57
N GLU A 146 1.35 -3.71 -19.00
CA GLU A 146 0.44 -2.56 -19.14
C GLU A 146 0.24 -1.83 -17.80
N ALA A 147 -0.02 -2.57 -16.72
CA ALA A 147 -0.22 -1.99 -15.39
C ALA A 147 1.05 -1.28 -14.89
N ARG A 148 2.23 -1.89 -15.07
CA ARG A 148 3.51 -1.27 -14.75
C ARG A 148 3.74 0.02 -15.53
N THR A 149 3.43 0.03 -16.83
CA THR A 149 3.56 1.23 -17.67
C THR A 149 2.62 2.34 -17.18
N LYS A 150 1.34 2.03 -16.92
CA LYS A 150 0.38 3.00 -16.36
C LYS A 150 0.85 3.55 -15.03
N PHE A 151 1.35 2.68 -14.15
CA PHE A 151 1.90 3.06 -12.85
C PHE A 151 3.07 4.05 -13.01
N CYS A 152 4.05 3.73 -13.85
CA CYS A 152 5.19 4.61 -14.09
C CYS A 152 4.72 5.95 -14.67
N THR A 153 3.82 5.95 -15.66
CA THR A 153 3.26 7.18 -16.23
C THR A 153 2.61 8.07 -15.19
N ALA A 154 1.82 7.47 -14.28
CA ALA A 154 1.19 8.21 -13.18
C ALA A 154 2.24 8.76 -12.19
N MET A 155 3.25 7.98 -11.84
CA MET A 155 4.29 8.43 -10.92
C MET A 155 5.22 9.49 -11.55
N ASP A 156 5.43 9.45 -12.86
CA ASP A 156 6.18 10.47 -13.61
C ASP A 156 5.39 11.79 -13.75
N ASP A 157 4.07 11.75 -13.59
CA ASP A 157 3.20 12.93 -13.57
C ASP A 157 3.05 13.49 -12.14
N ASP A 158 4.09 14.14 -11.66
CA ASP A 158 4.15 14.80 -10.35
C ASP A 158 3.72 13.89 -9.17
N LEU A 159 4.15 12.62 -9.21
CA LEU A 159 3.82 11.62 -8.19
C LEU A 159 2.29 11.44 -8.00
N ASN A 160 1.56 11.27 -9.09
CA ASN A 160 0.11 11.06 -9.08
C ASN A 160 -0.24 9.67 -8.49
N THR A 161 -0.18 9.59 -7.16
CA THR A 161 -0.44 8.35 -6.42
C THR A 161 -1.87 7.82 -6.56
N PRO A 162 -2.94 8.65 -6.73
CA PRO A 162 -4.27 8.14 -7.03
C PRO A 162 -4.33 7.32 -8.32
N ASP A 163 -3.76 7.81 -9.42
CA ASP A 163 -3.74 7.06 -10.68
C ASP A 163 -2.78 5.87 -10.62
N ALA A 164 -1.69 5.98 -9.87
CA ALA A 164 -0.82 4.84 -9.58
C ALA A 164 -1.56 3.73 -8.82
N LEU A 165 -2.38 4.07 -7.82
CA LEU A 165 -3.24 3.10 -7.12
C LEU A 165 -4.30 2.51 -8.07
N ALA A 166 -4.87 3.30 -8.97
CA ALA A 166 -5.81 2.79 -9.98
C ALA A 166 -5.15 1.72 -10.87
N ALA A 167 -3.91 1.95 -11.32
CA ALA A 167 -3.13 0.97 -12.08
C ALA A 167 -2.88 -0.32 -11.28
N VAL A 168 -2.63 -0.23 -9.97
CA VAL A 168 -2.52 -1.41 -9.07
C VAL A 168 -3.84 -2.19 -9.05
N PHE A 169 -4.99 -1.52 -8.90
CA PHE A 169 -6.29 -2.20 -8.87
C PHE A 169 -6.73 -2.74 -10.23
N ASP A 170 -6.33 -2.12 -11.34
CA ASP A 170 -6.48 -2.70 -12.67
C ASP A 170 -5.76 -4.07 -12.72
N LEU A 171 -4.51 -4.13 -12.25
CA LEU A 171 -3.76 -5.39 -12.20
C LEU A 171 -4.41 -6.42 -11.27
N VAL A 172 -4.92 -6.01 -10.10
CA VAL A 172 -5.70 -6.89 -9.19
C VAL A 172 -6.88 -7.55 -9.92
N LYS A 173 -7.62 -6.77 -10.71
CA LYS A 173 -8.76 -7.27 -11.50
C LYS A 173 -8.31 -8.32 -12.51
N GLU A 174 -7.25 -8.04 -13.27
CA GLU A 174 -6.72 -8.97 -14.27
C GLU A 174 -6.19 -10.26 -13.63
N ILE A 175 -5.45 -10.15 -12.53
CA ILE A 175 -4.97 -11.29 -11.74
C ILE A 175 -6.16 -12.19 -11.31
N ASN A 176 -7.19 -11.59 -10.69
CA ASN A 176 -8.34 -12.34 -10.22
C ASN A 176 -9.12 -13.02 -11.35
N THR A 177 -9.09 -12.46 -12.55
CA THR A 177 -9.80 -12.99 -13.72
C THR A 177 -9.03 -14.09 -14.42
N LEU A 178 -7.71 -13.91 -14.58
CA LEU A 178 -6.91 -14.74 -15.50
C LEU A 178 -6.08 -15.83 -14.79
N SER A 179 -5.84 -15.72 -13.49
CA SER A 179 -4.92 -16.63 -12.76
C SER A 179 -5.22 -18.12 -12.94
N ALA A 180 -6.50 -18.47 -13.04
CA ALA A 180 -6.91 -19.88 -13.16
C ALA A 180 -6.47 -20.53 -14.47
N ALA A 181 -6.39 -19.75 -15.56
CA ALA A 181 -6.02 -20.23 -16.89
C ALA A 181 -4.54 -19.96 -17.21
N SER A 182 -3.86 -19.17 -16.39
CA SER A 182 -2.51 -18.68 -16.67
C SER A 182 -1.43 -19.75 -16.52
N SER A 183 -0.38 -19.62 -17.32
CA SER A 183 0.83 -20.40 -17.16
C SER A 183 1.58 -19.98 -15.89
N LYS A 184 2.45 -20.85 -15.38
CA LYS A 184 3.32 -20.54 -14.25
C LYS A 184 4.15 -19.26 -14.49
N ALA A 185 4.73 -19.13 -15.68
CA ALA A 185 5.55 -17.99 -16.06
C ALA A 185 4.74 -16.67 -16.10
N ALA A 186 3.47 -16.72 -16.51
CA ALA A 186 2.59 -15.57 -16.50
C ALA A 186 2.23 -15.16 -15.07
N LEU A 187 1.95 -16.11 -14.17
CA LEU A 187 1.70 -15.85 -12.75
C LEU A 187 2.93 -15.26 -12.05
N GLU A 188 4.14 -15.80 -12.31
CA GLU A 188 5.40 -15.27 -11.75
C GLU A 188 5.65 -13.84 -12.22
N THR A 189 5.40 -13.53 -13.50
CA THR A 189 5.53 -12.17 -14.04
C THR A 189 4.56 -11.21 -13.38
N ALA A 190 3.30 -11.61 -13.22
CA ALA A 190 2.29 -10.77 -12.56
C ALA A 190 2.61 -10.54 -11.08
N ALA A 191 3.08 -11.58 -10.38
CA ALA A 191 3.50 -11.46 -8.98
C ALA A 191 4.67 -10.48 -8.82
N ALA A 192 5.68 -10.57 -9.70
CA ALA A 192 6.82 -9.67 -9.68
C ALA A 192 6.42 -8.22 -9.94
N ALA A 193 5.58 -7.97 -10.96
CA ALA A 193 5.07 -6.63 -11.26
C ALA A 193 4.22 -6.07 -10.11
N PHE A 194 3.35 -6.89 -9.53
CA PHE A 194 2.51 -6.51 -8.40
C PHE A 194 3.36 -6.14 -7.17
N ASP A 195 4.35 -6.96 -6.83
CA ASP A 195 5.26 -6.71 -5.71
C ASP A 195 6.12 -5.45 -5.95
N GLU A 196 6.57 -5.20 -7.20
CA GLU A 196 7.32 -3.99 -7.58
C GLU A 196 6.49 -2.73 -7.34
N ILE A 197 5.29 -2.63 -7.97
CA ILE A 197 4.49 -1.40 -7.90
C ILE A 197 3.91 -1.14 -6.50
N THR A 198 3.50 -2.18 -5.78
CA THR A 198 3.05 -2.04 -4.38
C THR A 198 4.21 -1.69 -3.45
N GLY A 199 5.41 -2.22 -3.72
CA GLY A 199 6.64 -1.92 -2.99
C GLY A 199 7.08 -0.46 -3.12
N VAL A 200 6.99 0.15 -4.32
CA VAL A 200 7.25 1.59 -4.52
C VAL A 200 6.32 2.44 -3.66
N LEU A 201 5.05 2.06 -3.56
CA LEU A 201 4.08 2.74 -2.70
C LEU A 201 4.32 2.45 -1.20
N GLY A 202 5.18 1.50 -0.85
CA GLY A 202 5.45 1.03 0.51
C GLY A 202 4.25 0.37 1.14
N LEU A 203 3.52 -0.42 0.35
CA LEU A 203 2.38 -1.23 0.77
C LEU A 203 2.77 -2.71 0.83
N LEU A 204 1.96 -3.51 1.50
CA LEU A 204 2.13 -4.96 1.67
C LEU A 204 3.42 -5.37 2.40
N TYR A 205 3.96 -4.51 3.26
CA TYR A 205 5.18 -4.81 4.03
C TYR A 205 4.93 -5.73 5.22
N ASN A 206 3.67 -5.92 5.63
CA ASN A 206 3.28 -6.81 6.73
C ASN A 206 2.93 -8.23 6.26
N ARG A 207 3.33 -8.62 5.03
CA ARG A 207 3.11 -9.98 4.55
C ARG A 207 3.77 -10.98 5.49
N LYS A 208 2.95 -11.69 6.24
CA LYS A 208 3.41 -12.84 7.02
C LYS A 208 3.49 -14.03 6.07
N LYS A 209 4.65 -14.60 5.89
CA LYS A 209 4.77 -15.99 5.43
C LYS A 209 4.45 -16.87 6.65
N ASP A 210 3.16 -17.01 6.96
CA ASP A 210 2.77 -17.99 7.95
C ASP A 210 3.06 -19.37 7.38
N GLU A 211 4.05 -20.05 7.91
CA GLU A 211 4.23 -21.48 7.64
C GLU A 211 2.98 -22.19 8.16
N VAL A 212 2.22 -22.76 7.24
CA VAL A 212 1.02 -23.53 7.61
C VAL A 212 1.51 -24.77 8.37
N PRO A 213 1.12 -24.94 9.66
CA PRO A 213 1.54 -26.11 10.41
C PRO A 213 1.14 -27.40 9.70
N ALA A 214 2.00 -28.41 9.77
CA ALA A 214 1.75 -29.70 9.13
C ALA A 214 0.41 -30.32 9.56
N GLU A 215 0.00 -30.10 10.80
CA GLU A 215 -1.29 -30.50 11.34
C GLU A 215 -2.46 -29.86 10.60
N VAL A 216 -2.40 -28.55 10.34
CA VAL A 216 -3.41 -27.80 9.61
C VAL A 216 -3.51 -28.28 8.17
N THR A 217 -2.37 -28.51 7.51
CA THR A 217 -2.32 -29.09 6.15
C THR A 217 -2.98 -30.45 6.12
N ALA A 218 -2.68 -31.34 7.06
CA ALA A 218 -3.29 -32.67 7.15
C ALA A 218 -4.81 -32.61 7.38
N LEU A 219 -5.30 -31.65 8.15
CA LEU A 219 -6.74 -31.43 8.35
C LEU A 219 -7.43 -30.95 7.07
N VAL A 220 -6.81 -30.08 6.30
CA VAL A 220 -7.35 -29.62 5.02
C VAL A 220 -7.46 -30.76 4.01
N GLU A 221 -6.45 -31.65 3.93
CA GLU A 221 -6.48 -32.83 3.07
C GLU A 221 -7.59 -33.80 3.48
N LYS A 222 -7.74 -34.07 4.79
CA LYS A 222 -8.83 -34.91 5.33
C LYS A 222 -10.20 -34.31 5.01
N ARG A 223 -10.36 -32.99 5.14
CA ARG A 223 -11.61 -32.30 4.79
C ARG A 223 -11.92 -32.42 3.30
N ALA A 224 -10.93 -32.26 2.44
CA ALA A 224 -11.10 -32.42 1.00
C ALA A 224 -11.52 -33.85 0.62
N ALA A 225 -10.94 -34.87 1.27
CA ALA A 225 -11.32 -36.27 1.10
C ALA A 225 -12.76 -36.55 1.56
N ALA A 226 -13.16 -36.03 2.74
CA ALA A 226 -14.52 -36.13 3.26
C ALA A 226 -15.55 -35.52 2.31
N LYS A 227 -15.27 -34.30 1.79
CA LYS A 227 -16.13 -33.65 0.77
C LYS A 227 -16.27 -34.48 -0.50
N LYS A 228 -15.17 -35.06 -0.99
CA LYS A 228 -15.21 -35.96 -2.18
C LYS A 228 -16.03 -37.22 -1.93
N ALA A 229 -16.02 -37.73 -0.70
CA ALA A 229 -16.86 -38.84 -0.25
C ALA A 229 -18.31 -38.45 0.06
N LYS A 230 -18.66 -37.15 -0.05
CA LYS A 230 -19.96 -36.55 0.37
C LYS A 230 -20.28 -36.71 1.87
N ASP A 231 -19.26 -36.91 2.69
CA ASP A 231 -19.37 -36.93 4.15
C ASP A 231 -19.29 -35.48 4.68
N TRP A 232 -20.43 -34.81 4.65
CA TRP A 232 -20.55 -33.42 5.05
C TRP A 232 -20.37 -33.21 6.55
N ALA A 233 -20.77 -34.21 7.37
CA ALA A 233 -20.64 -34.11 8.82
C ALA A 233 -19.16 -34.08 9.24
N THR A 234 -18.34 -34.97 8.69
CA THR A 234 -16.88 -34.96 8.94
C THR A 234 -16.23 -33.71 8.36
N ALA A 235 -16.64 -33.24 7.19
CA ALA A 235 -16.09 -32.02 6.58
C ALA A 235 -16.36 -30.77 7.42
N ASP A 236 -17.55 -30.64 8.02
CA ASP A 236 -17.91 -29.51 8.89
C ASP A 236 -17.23 -29.59 10.26
N ALA A 237 -17.08 -30.80 10.84
CA ALA A 237 -16.32 -30.99 12.06
C ALA A 237 -14.85 -30.57 11.90
N ILE A 238 -14.21 -30.94 10.77
CA ILE A 238 -12.84 -30.52 10.47
C ILE A 238 -12.75 -29.00 10.25
N ARG A 239 -13.76 -28.39 9.64
CA ARG A 239 -13.81 -26.93 9.50
C ARG A 239 -13.84 -26.22 10.84
N ALA A 240 -14.60 -26.74 11.82
CA ALA A 240 -14.63 -26.22 13.17
C ALA A 240 -13.27 -26.34 13.85
N GLN A 241 -12.59 -27.50 13.73
CA GLN A 241 -11.24 -27.71 14.26
C GLN A 241 -10.22 -26.73 13.65
N LEU A 242 -10.29 -26.48 12.34
CA LEU A 242 -9.43 -25.49 11.69
C LEU A 242 -9.68 -24.09 12.27
N THR A 243 -10.94 -23.73 12.51
CA THR A 243 -11.30 -22.44 13.12
C THR A 243 -10.75 -22.31 14.54
N GLU A 244 -10.83 -23.36 15.37
CA GLU A 244 -10.23 -23.41 16.72
C GLU A 244 -8.71 -23.26 16.70
N LEU A 245 -8.05 -23.76 15.66
CA LEU A 245 -6.61 -23.58 15.42
C LEU A 245 -6.25 -22.20 14.83
N GLY A 246 -7.23 -21.30 14.66
CA GLY A 246 -7.04 -19.95 14.14
C GLY A 246 -6.93 -19.89 12.61
N TRP A 247 -7.49 -20.89 11.89
CA TRP A 247 -7.45 -20.95 10.43
C TRP A 247 -8.85 -21.02 9.83
N ALA A 248 -9.09 -20.16 8.81
CA ALA A 248 -10.26 -20.26 7.97
C ALA A 248 -9.94 -21.04 6.69
N VAL A 249 -10.87 -21.90 6.25
CA VAL A 249 -10.77 -22.60 4.97
C VAL A 249 -11.88 -22.16 4.04
N LYS A 250 -11.50 -21.64 2.87
CA LYS A 250 -12.40 -21.21 1.81
C LYS A 250 -12.30 -22.21 0.64
N ASP A 251 -13.45 -22.74 0.22
CA ASP A 251 -13.50 -23.59 -0.97
C ASP A 251 -13.50 -22.70 -2.22
N THR A 252 -12.54 -22.91 -3.11
CA THR A 252 -12.47 -22.24 -4.41
C THR A 252 -12.60 -23.27 -5.53
N ALA A 253 -12.91 -22.81 -6.74
CA ALA A 253 -12.91 -23.67 -7.92
C ALA A 253 -11.55 -24.38 -8.14
N GLN A 254 -10.52 -23.88 -7.51
CA GLN A 254 -9.15 -24.33 -7.63
C GLN A 254 -8.66 -25.20 -6.45
N GLY A 255 -9.54 -25.45 -5.45
CA GLY A 255 -9.23 -26.20 -4.24
C GLY A 255 -9.43 -25.41 -2.95
N PRO A 256 -9.23 -26.04 -1.79
CA PRO A 256 -9.35 -25.36 -0.51
C PRO A 256 -8.19 -24.38 -0.31
N GLN A 257 -8.50 -23.14 0.00
CA GLN A 257 -7.57 -22.08 0.35
C GLN A 257 -7.63 -21.82 1.85
N LEU A 258 -6.49 -21.72 2.50
CA LEU A 258 -6.36 -21.39 3.92
C LEU A 258 -6.03 -19.93 4.10
N SER A 259 -6.63 -19.32 5.12
CA SER A 259 -6.24 -18.01 5.64
C SER A 259 -6.23 -18.06 7.17
N LYS A 260 -5.33 -17.30 7.79
CA LYS A 260 -5.30 -17.16 9.24
C LYS A 260 -6.42 -16.21 9.68
N LEU A 261 -7.12 -16.54 10.78
CA LEU A 261 -8.19 -15.74 11.35
C LEU A 261 -7.65 -14.54 12.15
#